data_1bcf4293314c17aaf6b6cec189ae6b26
#
_entry.id   1bcf4293314c17aaf6b6cec189ae6b26
#
_cell.length_a   1.000
_cell.length_b   1.000
_cell.length_c   1.000
_cell.angle_alpha   90.00
_cell.angle_beta   90.00
_cell.angle_gamma   90.00
#
_symmetry.space_group_name_H-M   'P 1'
#
loop_
_entity.id
_entity.type
_entity.pdbx_description
1 polymer ?
#
loop_
_entity_poly.entity_id
_entity_poly.type
_entity_poly.pdbx_seq_one_letter_code
_entity_poly.pdbx_strand_id
1 'polypeptide(L)'
;MKSQAYRMAMLFDFYGDVLTPRQKEFYDLYYNEDLSLAEIAENNGITRQGVRDVIVRAEAILTDLEDKTGLIKRFHAMRKQLQEVEAAAEDILVRNTRYEDPNIDASA
;
A
#
# COMPACT_ATOMS: atom_id res chain seq x y z
N MET A 1 -1.39 -9.67 -15.07
CA MET A 1 -2.16 -9.25 -13.89
C MET A 1 -1.34 -9.39 -12.61
N LYS A 2 -0.89 -10.60 -12.26
CA LYS A 2 -0.20 -10.81 -10.98
C LYS A 2 1.21 -10.21 -10.89
N SER A 3 1.84 -9.88 -12.01
CA SER A 3 3.14 -9.19 -12.01
C SER A 3 3.09 -7.81 -11.35
N GLN A 4 1.91 -7.23 -11.19
CA GLN A 4 1.69 -5.94 -10.54
C GLN A 4 1.01 -6.07 -9.18
N ALA A 5 1.12 -7.24 -8.54
CA ALA A 5 0.40 -7.53 -7.30
C ALA A 5 0.65 -6.52 -6.19
N TYR A 6 1.90 -6.08 -6.00
CA TYR A 6 2.23 -5.08 -4.99
C TYR A 6 1.51 -3.76 -5.24
N ARG A 7 1.55 -3.25 -6.47
CA ARG A 7 0.87 -2.01 -6.84
C ARG A 7 -0.64 -2.15 -6.65
N MET A 8 -1.21 -3.28 -7.08
CA MET A 8 -2.66 -3.52 -6.98
C MET A 8 -3.11 -3.67 -5.52
N ALA A 9 -2.30 -4.28 -4.67
CA ALA A 9 -2.59 -4.33 -3.24
C ALA A 9 -2.58 -2.94 -2.61
N MET A 10 -1.62 -2.09 -2.98
CA MET A 10 -1.53 -0.72 -2.50
C MET A 10 -2.74 0.11 -2.93
N LEU A 11 -3.16 0.00 -4.19
CA LEU A 11 -4.36 0.65 -4.69
C LEU A 11 -5.60 0.23 -3.90
N PHE A 12 -5.70 -1.06 -3.59
CA PHE A 12 -6.81 -1.58 -2.80
C PHE A 12 -6.81 -1.02 -1.37
N ASP A 13 -5.65 -0.94 -0.74
CA ASP A 13 -5.54 -0.40 0.61
C ASP A 13 -6.00 1.07 0.66
N PHE A 14 -5.67 1.86 -0.34
CA PHE A 14 -6.03 3.28 -0.37
C PHE A 14 -7.47 3.53 -0.84
N TYR A 15 -7.93 2.80 -1.85
CA TYR A 15 -9.17 3.13 -2.55
C TYR A 15 -10.21 2.00 -2.56
N GLY A 16 -9.93 0.86 -1.96
CA GLY A 16 -10.77 -0.33 -2.07
C GLY A 16 -12.23 -0.11 -1.65
N ASP A 17 -12.48 0.84 -0.76
CA ASP A 17 -13.83 1.10 -0.26
C ASP A 17 -14.80 1.70 -1.30
N VAL A 18 -14.28 2.22 -2.43
CA VAL A 18 -15.13 2.71 -3.52
C VAL A 18 -15.67 1.57 -4.39
N LEU A 19 -15.11 0.37 -4.27
CA LEU A 19 -15.52 -0.79 -5.06
C LEU A 19 -16.84 -1.35 -4.56
N THR A 20 -17.62 -1.98 -5.48
CA THR A 20 -18.79 -2.75 -5.07
C THR A 20 -18.34 -3.94 -4.22
N PRO A 21 -19.24 -4.54 -3.40
CA PRO A 21 -18.88 -5.70 -2.60
C PRO A 21 -18.28 -6.85 -3.41
N ARG A 22 -18.82 -7.12 -4.59
CA ARG A 22 -18.31 -8.17 -5.48
C ARG A 22 -16.93 -7.85 -6.03
N GLN A 23 -16.73 -6.61 -6.49
CA GLN A 23 -15.41 -6.16 -6.97
C GLN A 23 -14.38 -6.26 -5.87
N LYS A 24 -14.72 -5.81 -4.68
CA LYS A 24 -13.85 -5.83 -3.51
C LYS A 24 -13.46 -7.26 -3.14
N GLU A 25 -14.43 -8.17 -3.09
CA GLU A 25 -14.19 -9.57 -2.77
C GLU A 25 -13.27 -10.24 -3.78
N PHE A 26 -13.58 -10.12 -5.07
CA PHE A 26 -12.79 -10.78 -6.13
C PHE A 26 -11.38 -10.20 -6.23
N TYR A 27 -11.26 -8.90 -6.10
CA TYR A 27 -9.96 -8.23 -6.10
C TYR A 27 -9.09 -8.71 -4.93
N ASP A 28 -9.67 -8.77 -3.74
CA ASP A 28 -8.99 -9.24 -2.53
C ASP A 28 -8.55 -10.70 -2.66
N LEU A 29 -9.45 -11.57 -3.10
CA LEU A 29 -9.13 -12.99 -3.30
C LEU A 29 -8.00 -13.18 -4.30
N TYR A 30 -8.00 -12.42 -5.38
CA TYR A 30 -7.02 -12.57 -6.44
C TYR A 30 -5.64 -12.02 -6.04
N TYR A 31 -5.58 -10.80 -5.50
CA TYR A 31 -4.31 -10.13 -5.23
C TYR A 31 -3.77 -10.37 -3.83
N ASN A 32 -4.61 -10.47 -2.82
CA ASN A 32 -4.17 -10.63 -1.43
C ASN A 32 -4.17 -12.09 -0.97
N GLU A 33 -5.18 -12.87 -1.39
CA GLU A 33 -5.29 -14.29 -1.01
C GLU A 33 -4.67 -15.22 -2.04
N ASP A 34 -4.17 -14.68 -3.14
CA ASP A 34 -3.46 -15.41 -4.20
C ASP A 34 -4.26 -16.54 -4.86
N LEU A 35 -5.58 -16.41 -4.91
CA LEU A 35 -6.42 -17.35 -5.65
C LEU A 35 -6.31 -17.12 -7.15
N SER A 36 -6.45 -18.21 -7.92
CA SER A 36 -6.52 -18.10 -9.39
C SER A 36 -7.92 -17.67 -9.83
N LEU A 37 -8.02 -17.16 -11.06
CA LEU A 37 -9.33 -16.84 -11.65
C LEU A 37 -10.24 -18.08 -11.67
N ALA A 38 -9.67 -19.26 -11.96
CA ALA A 38 -10.42 -20.51 -11.97
C ALA A 38 -10.99 -20.85 -10.60
N GLU A 39 -10.19 -20.70 -9.55
CA GLU A 39 -10.64 -20.99 -8.18
C GLU A 39 -11.76 -20.04 -7.74
N ILE A 40 -11.63 -18.75 -8.04
CA ILE A 40 -12.66 -17.76 -7.72
C ILE A 40 -13.95 -18.06 -8.50
N ALA A 41 -13.81 -18.39 -9.79
CA ALA A 41 -14.94 -18.73 -10.66
C ALA A 41 -15.68 -19.95 -10.14
N GLU A 42 -14.97 -21.00 -9.78
CA GLU A 42 -15.54 -22.23 -9.26
C GLU A 42 -16.30 -21.98 -7.95
N ASN A 43 -15.69 -21.23 -7.03
CA ASN A 43 -16.30 -20.93 -5.74
C ASN A 43 -17.57 -20.07 -5.85
N ASN A 44 -17.73 -19.32 -6.94
CA ASN A 44 -18.84 -18.40 -7.14
C ASN A 44 -19.84 -18.85 -8.22
N GLY A 45 -19.61 -19.99 -8.84
CA GLY A 45 -20.51 -20.52 -9.87
C GLY A 45 -20.60 -19.68 -11.13
N ILE A 46 -19.52 -19.00 -11.50
CA ILE A 46 -19.43 -18.18 -12.71
C ILE A 46 -18.22 -18.58 -13.54
N THR A 47 -18.06 -17.99 -14.71
CA THR A 47 -16.93 -18.28 -15.61
C THR A 47 -15.66 -17.54 -15.17
N ARG A 48 -14.49 -18.07 -15.56
CA ARG A 48 -13.22 -17.37 -15.34
C ARG A 48 -13.21 -16.00 -16.02
N GLN A 49 -13.78 -15.91 -17.21
CA GLN A 49 -13.90 -14.63 -17.92
C GLN A 49 -14.74 -13.63 -17.13
N GLY A 50 -15.83 -14.11 -16.51
CA GLY A 50 -16.68 -13.28 -15.66
C GLY A 50 -15.92 -12.72 -14.46
N VAL A 51 -15.12 -13.56 -13.80
CA VAL A 51 -14.25 -13.11 -12.70
C VAL A 51 -13.24 -12.08 -13.19
N ARG A 52 -12.56 -12.38 -14.30
CA ARG A 52 -11.57 -11.49 -14.90
C ARG A 52 -12.17 -10.11 -15.21
N ASP A 53 -13.36 -10.09 -15.77
CA ASP A 53 -14.04 -8.83 -16.12
C ASP A 53 -14.31 -7.97 -14.88
N VAL A 54 -14.73 -8.59 -13.79
CA VAL A 54 -14.96 -7.89 -12.52
C VAL A 54 -13.64 -7.28 -11.99
N ILE A 55 -12.59 -8.06 -11.99
CA ILE A 55 -11.27 -7.62 -11.48
C ILE A 55 -10.69 -6.52 -12.37
N VAL A 56 -10.76 -6.66 -13.69
CA VAL A 56 -10.23 -5.65 -14.62
C VAL A 56 -10.96 -4.32 -14.46
N ARG A 57 -12.27 -4.34 -14.27
CA ARG A 57 -13.04 -3.12 -14.00
C ARG A 57 -12.66 -2.49 -12.67
N ALA A 58 -12.47 -3.31 -11.64
CA ALA A 58 -12.01 -2.82 -10.34
C ALA A 58 -10.62 -2.17 -10.45
N GLU A 59 -9.68 -2.81 -11.14
CA GLU A 59 -8.35 -2.24 -11.39
C GLU A 59 -8.43 -0.90 -12.09
N ALA A 60 -9.29 -0.78 -13.09
CA ALA A 60 -9.47 0.46 -13.84
C ALA A 60 -9.99 1.59 -12.93
N ILE A 61 -10.95 1.29 -12.07
CA ILE A 61 -11.50 2.27 -11.12
C ILE A 61 -10.39 2.76 -10.18
N LEU A 62 -9.64 1.85 -9.59
CA LEU A 62 -8.60 2.19 -8.62
C LEU A 62 -7.44 2.96 -9.27
N THR A 63 -7.03 2.53 -10.47
CA THR A 63 -5.97 3.20 -11.23
C THR A 63 -6.40 4.62 -11.61
N ASP A 64 -7.64 4.80 -12.06
CA ASP A 64 -8.17 6.10 -12.41
C ASP A 64 -8.18 7.04 -11.21
N LEU A 65 -8.57 6.55 -10.04
CA LEU A 65 -8.55 7.34 -8.80
C LEU A 65 -7.13 7.80 -8.47
N GLU A 66 -6.15 6.92 -8.55
CA GLU A 66 -4.76 7.31 -8.29
C GLU A 66 -4.25 8.30 -9.33
N ASP A 67 -4.57 8.11 -10.59
CA ASP A 67 -4.19 9.05 -11.65
C ASP A 67 -4.75 10.45 -11.40
N LYS A 68 -5.95 10.53 -10.85
CA LYS A 68 -6.61 11.81 -10.56
C LYS A 68 -6.17 12.44 -9.25
N THR A 69 -5.98 11.65 -8.20
CA THR A 69 -5.70 12.17 -6.86
C THR A 69 -4.22 12.21 -6.51
N GLY A 70 -3.45 11.25 -6.98
CA GLY A 70 -2.04 11.10 -6.64
C GLY A 70 -1.79 10.86 -5.15
N LEU A 71 -2.77 10.31 -4.41
CA LEU A 71 -2.65 10.13 -2.96
C LEU A 71 -1.52 9.17 -2.58
N ILE A 72 -1.39 8.06 -3.30
CA ILE A 72 -0.33 7.09 -3.02
C ILE A 72 1.05 7.72 -3.29
N LYS A 73 1.18 8.41 -4.40
CA LYS A 73 2.42 9.10 -4.76
C LYS A 73 2.79 10.15 -3.71
N ARG A 74 1.82 10.93 -3.26
CA ARG A 74 2.02 11.93 -2.20
C ARG A 74 2.37 11.29 -0.88
N PHE A 75 1.73 10.19 -0.54
CA PHE A 75 2.01 9.43 0.67
C PHE A 75 3.45 8.93 0.69
N HIS A 76 3.91 8.34 -0.40
CA HIS A 76 5.29 7.87 -0.51
C HIS A 76 6.30 9.01 -0.41
N ALA A 77 6.03 10.14 -1.05
CA ALA A 77 6.90 11.32 -0.96
C ALA A 77 6.99 11.85 0.46
N MET A 78 5.84 11.97 1.14
CA MET A 78 5.78 12.41 2.53
C MET A 78 6.50 11.43 3.47
N ARG A 79 6.30 10.14 3.27
CA ARG A 79 6.96 9.10 4.06
C ARG A 79 8.47 9.16 3.92
N LYS A 80 8.96 9.39 2.71
CA LYS A 80 10.39 9.56 2.45
C LYS A 80 10.94 10.77 3.20
N GLN A 81 10.23 11.90 3.16
CA GLN A 81 10.62 13.11 3.88
C GLN A 81 10.66 12.88 5.39
N LEU A 82 9.67 12.17 5.94
CA LEU A 82 9.65 11.84 7.36
C LEU A 82 10.84 10.96 7.75
N GLN A 83 11.19 9.99 6.93
CA GLN A 83 12.36 9.15 7.18
C GLN A 83 13.64 9.96 7.19
N GLU A 84 13.79 10.92 6.30
CA GLU A 84 14.93 11.83 6.25
C GLU A 84 15.02 12.70 7.51
N VAL A 85 13.87 13.21 7.96
CA VAL A 85 13.80 14.01 9.21
C VAL A 85 14.16 13.16 10.41
N GLU A 86 13.63 11.94 10.51
CA GLU A 86 13.94 11.02 11.59
C GLU A 86 15.44 10.69 11.64
N ALA A 87 16.03 10.41 10.49
CA ALA A 87 17.46 10.12 10.40
C ALA A 87 18.31 11.33 10.84
N ALA A 88 17.93 12.53 10.43
CA ALA A 88 18.59 13.75 10.84
C ALA A 88 18.45 13.99 12.35
N ALA A 89 17.27 13.75 12.91
CA ALA A 89 17.01 13.90 14.34
C ALA A 89 17.83 12.89 15.15
N GLU A 90 17.91 11.63 14.71
CA GLU A 90 18.73 10.61 15.37
C GLU A 90 20.20 10.98 15.34
N ASP A 91 20.71 11.49 14.22
CA ASP A 91 22.09 11.92 14.09
C ASP A 91 22.41 13.05 15.07
N ILE A 92 21.51 14.03 15.19
CA ILE A 92 21.65 15.12 16.15
C ILE A 92 21.67 14.59 17.59
N LEU A 93 20.76 13.67 17.93
CA LEU A 93 20.70 13.06 19.25
C LEU A 93 21.98 12.31 19.60
N VAL A 94 22.50 11.53 18.67
CA VAL A 94 23.76 10.81 18.86
C VAL A 94 24.91 11.78 19.11
N ARG A 95 25.02 12.84 18.35
CA ARG A 95 26.05 13.86 18.53
C ARG A 95 25.93 14.56 19.87
N ASN A 96 24.73 14.94 20.25
CA ASN A 96 24.48 15.58 21.53
C ASN A 96 24.84 14.68 22.70
N THR A 97 24.49 13.39 22.60
CA THR A 97 24.85 12.41 23.63
C THR A 97 26.36 12.32 23.83
N ARG A 98 27.10 12.33 22.73
CA ARG A 98 28.59 12.30 22.81
C ARG A 98 29.16 13.53 23.50
N TYR A 99 28.59 14.69 23.27
CA TYR A 99 29.05 15.94 23.88
C TYR A 99 28.54 16.14 25.29
N GLU A 100 27.29 15.74 25.57
CA GLU A 100 26.63 15.99 26.83
C GLU A 100 27.00 15.01 27.93
N ASP A 101 27.28 13.75 27.60
CA ASP A 101 27.60 12.73 28.60
C ASP A 101 28.71 13.11 29.56
N PRO A 102 29.86 13.58 29.11
CA PRO A 102 30.91 14.01 30.05
C PRO A 102 30.49 15.20 30.92
N ASN A 103 29.74 16.14 30.35
CA ASN A 103 29.31 17.32 31.06
C ASN A 103 28.18 17.02 32.06
N ILE A 104 27.26 16.14 31.70
CA ILE A 104 26.20 15.71 32.58
C ILE A 104 26.74 14.95 33.76
N ASP A 105 27.67 14.03 33.52
CA ASP A 105 28.33 13.27 34.56
C ASP A 105 29.14 14.18 35.50
N ALA A 106 29.79 15.18 34.93
CA ALA A 106 30.57 16.13 35.71
C ALA A 106 29.69 17.03 36.57
N SER A 107 28.47 17.34 36.09
CA SER A 107 27.53 18.20 36.80
C SER A 107 26.70 17.45 37.82
N ALA A 108 26.65 16.15 37.67
CA ALA A 108 25.92 15.32 38.61
C ALA A 108 26.79 15.00 39.82
#